data_e7a03f7c80efc61f697dbbc59c337593
#
_entry.id   e7a03f7c80efc61f697dbbc59c337593
#
_cell.length_a   1.000
_cell.length_b   1.000
_cell.length_c   1.000
_cell.angle_alpha   90.00
_cell.angle_beta   90.00
_cell.angle_gamma   90.00
#
_symmetry.space_group_name_H-M   'P 1'
#
loop_
_entity.id
_entity.type
_entity.pdbx_description
1 polymer ?
#
loop_
_entity_poly.entity_id
_entity_poly.type
_entity_poly.pdbx_seq_one_letter_code
_entity_poly.pdbx_strand_id
1 'polypeptide(L)'
;KYLAFAHKADQENKPYAARIFRAAAEAETIHAHAHLRAMGGIGNTEDNLKEAIGGETYEFTDMYPPMMVDAENEGEKSAYRSMNLANEAEKVHAEMFKKALADPAKTPPKVYLCKVCGHIHEENIPDVCPICGSKSHVYIEME
;
A
#
# COMPACT_ATOMS: atom_id res chain seq x y z
N LYS A 1 5.15 10.31 4.39
CA LYS A 1 6.43 10.59 5.06
C LYS A 1 6.28 10.89 6.56
N TYR A 2 5.28 11.65 6.98
CA TYR A 2 5.12 12.05 8.39
C TYR A 2 4.92 10.85 9.35
N LEU A 3 4.24 9.78 8.95
CA LEU A 3 4.15 8.56 9.77
C LEU A 3 5.52 7.90 9.97
N ALA A 4 6.38 7.87 8.93
CA ALA A 4 7.74 7.37 9.06
C ALA A 4 8.59 8.26 9.98
N PHE A 5 8.43 9.58 9.89
CA PHE A 5 9.10 10.54 10.78
C PHE A 5 8.62 10.41 12.23
N ALA A 6 7.32 10.18 12.45
CA ALA A 6 6.77 9.90 13.78
C ALA A 6 7.39 8.66 14.39
N HIS A 7 7.49 7.57 13.63
CA HIS A 7 8.12 6.33 14.07
C HIS A 7 9.60 6.54 14.45
N LYS A 8 10.36 7.29 13.64
CA LYS A 8 11.74 7.64 13.94
C LYS A 8 11.85 8.48 15.22
N ALA A 9 10.96 9.45 15.40
CA ALA A 9 10.92 10.29 16.60
C ALA A 9 10.59 9.48 17.88
N ASP A 10 9.72 8.44 17.79
CA ASP A 10 9.48 7.51 18.89
C ASP A 10 10.76 6.73 19.25
N GLN A 11 11.47 6.21 18.27
CA GLN A 11 12.76 5.50 18.47
C GLN A 11 13.82 6.40 19.13
N GLU A 12 13.77 7.68 18.88
CA GLU A 12 14.67 8.69 19.45
C GLU A 12 14.17 9.29 20.77
N ASN A 13 13.08 8.76 21.35
CA ASN A 13 12.43 9.28 22.57
C ASN A 13 12.06 10.78 22.46
N LYS A 14 11.47 11.19 21.33
CA LYS A 14 10.99 12.54 21.05
C LYS A 14 9.45 12.56 20.95
N PRO A 15 8.71 12.31 22.04
CA PRO A 15 7.25 12.05 21.97
C PRO A 15 6.45 13.25 21.48
N TYR A 16 6.91 14.49 21.73
CA TYR A 16 6.25 15.68 21.22
C TYR A 16 6.36 15.77 19.69
N ALA A 17 7.56 15.59 19.13
CA ALA A 17 7.76 15.57 17.68
C ALA A 17 6.96 14.45 17.01
N ALA A 18 6.96 13.24 17.60
CA ALA A 18 6.19 12.10 17.10
C ALA A 18 4.68 12.41 17.03
N ARG A 19 4.15 13.09 18.07
CA ARG A 19 2.73 13.49 18.10
C ARG A 19 2.40 14.52 17.02
N ILE A 20 3.26 15.52 16.84
CA ILE A 20 3.07 16.54 15.78
C ILE A 20 3.13 15.91 14.39
N PHE A 21 4.08 15.01 14.14
CA PHE A 21 4.14 14.30 12.86
C PHE A 21 2.88 13.46 12.58
N ARG A 22 2.33 12.77 13.58
CA ARG A 22 1.05 12.03 13.41
C ARG A 22 -0.11 12.97 13.13
N ALA A 23 -0.21 14.09 13.83
CA ALA A 23 -1.25 15.09 13.57
C ALA A 23 -1.12 15.70 12.16
N ALA A 24 0.10 15.98 11.71
CA ALA A 24 0.35 16.46 10.36
C ALA A 24 -0.04 15.40 9.31
N ALA A 25 0.26 14.11 9.54
CA ALA A 25 -0.15 13.04 8.62
C ALA A 25 -1.67 12.98 8.45
N GLU A 26 -2.42 13.13 9.54
CA GLU A 26 -3.90 13.17 9.51
C GLU A 26 -4.41 14.43 8.78
N ALA A 27 -3.82 15.59 9.03
CA ALA A 27 -4.17 16.83 8.33
C ALA A 27 -3.97 16.71 6.82
N GLU A 28 -2.85 16.12 6.37
CA GLU A 28 -2.59 15.91 4.94
C GLU A 28 -3.56 14.89 4.32
N THR A 29 -4.02 13.90 5.07
CA THR A 29 -5.07 12.99 4.63
C THR A 29 -6.38 13.74 4.39
N ILE A 30 -6.76 14.66 5.30
CA ILE A 30 -7.94 15.52 5.14
C ILE A 30 -7.80 16.40 3.88
N HIS A 31 -6.62 17.01 3.67
CA HIS A 31 -6.35 17.84 2.48
C HIS A 31 -6.45 17.01 1.19
N ALA A 32 -5.79 15.84 1.15
CA ALA A 32 -5.82 14.97 -0.02
C ALA A 32 -7.26 14.56 -0.41
N HIS A 33 -8.06 14.15 0.57
CA HIS A 33 -9.47 13.80 0.33
C HIS A 33 -10.31 15.01 -0.13
N ALA A 34 -10.04 16.21 0.42
CA ALA A 34 -10.73 17.42 -0.01
C ALA A 34 -10.40 17.79 -1.45
N HIS A 35 -9.11 17.71 -1.82
CA HIS A 35 -8.66 17.99 -3.18
C HIS A 35 -9.21 16.97 -4.16
N LEU A 36 -9.16 15.68 -3.84
CA LEU A 36 -9.70 14.62 -4.69
C LEU A 36 -11.21 14.80 -4.94
N ARG A 37 -11.98 15.16 -3.90
CA ARG A 37 -13.41 15.51 -4.06
C ARG A 37 -13.62 16.72 -4.97
N ALA A 38 -12.83 17.78 -4.77
CA ALA A 38 -12.93 19.00 -5.58
C ALA A 38 -12.61 18.75 -7.06
N MET A 39 -11.72 17.80 -7.36
CA MET A 39 -11.39 17.36 -8.71
C MET A 39 -12.43 16.41 -9.33
N GLY A 40 -13.45 15.98 -8.56
CA GLY A 40 -14.41 14.98 -9.02
C GLY A 40 -13.81 13.57 -9.15
N GLY A 41 -12.68 13.31 -8.48
CA GLY A 41 -11.95 12.04 -8.56
C GLY A 41 -12.52 10.92 -7.67
N ILE A 42 -13.69 11.13 -7.05
CA ILE A 42 -14.39 10.09 -6.27
C ILE A 42 -15.71 9.81 -6.95
N GLY A 43 -15.82 8.69 -7.63
CA GLY A 43 -17.02 8.20 -8.27
C GLY A 43 -17.83 7.27 -7.34
N ASN A 44 -18.75 6.49 -7.94
CA ASN A 44 -19.37 5.38 -7.24
C ASN A 44 -18.34 4.24 -7.01
N THR A 45 -18.72 3.23 -6.23
CA THR A 45 -17.81 2.12 -5.88
C THR A 45 -17.28 1.39 -7.12
N GLU A 46 -18.12 1.17 -8.14
CA GLU A 46 -17.71 0.49 -9.37
C GLU A 46 -16.67 1.29 -10.15
N ASP A 47 -16.87 2.60 -10.29
CA ASP A 47 -15.93 3.50 -10.96
C ASP A 47 -14.61 3.59 -10.18
N ASN A 48 -14.66 3.70 -8.85
CA ASN A 48 -13.48 3.73 -8.00
C ASN A 48 -12.68 2.41 -8.06
N LEU A 49 -13.36 1.25 -8.14
CA LEU A 49 -12.69 -0.04 -8.32
C LEU A 49 -12.00 -0.13 -9.69
N LYS A 50 -12.61 0.37 -10.76
CA LYS A 50 -11.98 0.43 -12.09
C LYS A 50 -10.75 1.34 -12.09
N GLU A 51 -10.84 2.49 -11.43
CA GLU A 51 -9.71 3.41 -11.27
C GLU A 51 -8.56 2.74 -10.50
N ALA A 52 -8.87 2.08 -9.37
CA ALA A 52 -7.88 1.34 -8.59
C ALA A 52 -7.21 0.24 -9.41
N ILE A 53 -7.97 -0.58 -10.16
CA ILE A 53 -7.42 -1.60 -11.05
C ILE A 53 -6.47 -0.98 -12.08
N GLY A 54 -6.86 0.17 -12.65
CA GLY A 54 -6.02 0.90 -13.61
C GLY A 54 -4.71 1.37 -12.99
N GLY A 55 -4.77 1.97 -11.80
CA GLY A 55 -3.62 2.46 -11.06
C GLY A 55 -2.63 1.34 -10.71
N GLU A 56 -3.10 0.31 -10.03
CA GLU A 56 -2.26 -0.85 -9.66
C GLU A 56 -1.64 -1.53 -10.91
N THR A 57 -2.44 -1.66 -11.99
CA THR A 57 -1.93 -2.24 -13.23
C THR A 57 -0.81 -1.39 -13.85
N TYR A 58 -1.00 -0.08 -13.92
CA TYR A 58 0.03 0.84 -14.40
C TYR A 58 1.31 0.74 -13.55
N GLU A 59 1.17 0.63 -12.22
CA GLU A 59 2.31 0.55 -11.32
C GLU A 59 3.19 -0.67 -11.62
N PHE A 60 2.61 -1.85 -11.77
CA PHE A 60 3.42 -3.06 -12.00
C PHE A 60 3.78 -3.31 -13.47
N THR A 61 3.13 -2.66 -14.46
CA THR A 61 3.48 -2.81 -15.88
C THR A 61 4.40 -1.73 -16.40
N ASP A 62 4.18 -0.48 -15.99
CA ASP A 62 4.77 0.69 -16.63
C ASP A 62 5.63 1.54 -15.70
N MET A 63 5.32 1.58 -14.38
CA MET A 63 6.02 2.44 -13.44
C MET A 63 7.22 1.74 -12.78
N TYR A 64 7.00 0.63 -12.05
CA TYR A 64 8.09 -0.04 -11.33
C TYR A 64 9.13 -0.71 -12.24
N PRO A 65 8.79 -1.36 -13.37
CA PRO A 65 9.80 -2.06 -14.16
C PRO A 65 10.96 -1.17 -14.64
N PRO A 66 10.76 0.00 -15.25
CA PRO A 66 11.87 0.87 -15.63
C PRO A 66 12.63 1.41 -14.41
N MET A 67 11.94 1.75 -13.31
CA MET A 67 12.60 2.22 -12.08
C MET A 67 13.50 1.14 -11.46
N MET A 68 13.13 -0.14 -11.54
CA MET A 68 13.98 -1.24 -11.10
C MET A 68 15.21 -1.39 -11.97
N VAL A 69 15.09 -1.22 -13.30
CA VAL A 69 16.23 -1.22 -14.23
C VAL A 69 17.21 -0.09 -13.91
N ASP A 70 16.69 1.11 -13.66
CA ASP A 70 17.52 2.25 -13.28
C ASP A 70 18.26 2.01 -11.95
N ALA A 71 17.54 1.51 -10.94
CA ALA A 71 18.15 1.16 -9.65
C ALA A 71 19.24 0.08 -9.77
N GLU A 72 19.08 -0.90 -10.65
CA GLU A 72 20.08 -1.91 -10.95
C GLU A 72 21.30 -1.31 -11.62
N ASN A 73 21.11 -0.46 -12.63
CA ASN A 73 22.18 0.23 -13.35
C ASN A 73 22.99 1.17 -12.44
N GLU A 74 22.33 1.81 -11.47
CA GLU A 74 22.94 2.69 -10.49
C GLU A 74 23.57 1.92 -9.29
N GLY A 75 23.36 0.62 -9.20
CA GLY A 75 23.86 -0.22 -8.11
C GLY A 75 23.10 -0.04 -6.78
N GLU A 76 21.91 0.57 -6.82
CA GLU A 76 21.07 0.91 -5.67
C GLU A 76 20.20 -0.30 -5.23
N LYS A 77 20.83 -1.32 -4.65
CA LYS A 77 20.18 -2.59 -4.25
C LYS A 77 18.99 -2.42 -3.31
N SER A 78 19.04 -1.45 -2.40
CA SER A 78 17.95 -1.19 -1.45
C SER A 78 16.73 -0.61 -2.15
N ALA A 79 16.93 0.28 -3.11
CA ALA A 79 15.88 0.84 -3.95
C ALA A 79 15.25 -0.24 -4.83
N TYR A 80 16.07 -1.02 -5.55
CA TYR A 80 15.61 -2.16 -6.33
C TYR A 80 14.73 -3.11 -5.49
N ARG A 81 15.24 -3.53 -4.31
CA ARG A 81 14.47 -4.42 -3.42
C ARG A 81 13.13 -3.83 -3.01
N SER A 82 13.11 -2.55 -2.63
CA SER A 82 11.87 -1.87 -2.23
C SER A 82 10.84 -1.84 -3.36
N MET A 83 11.28 -1.44 -4.56
CA MET A 83 10.43 -1.37 -5.75
C MET A 83 9.93 -2.76 -6.18
N ASN A 84 10.80 -3.78 -6.13
CA ASN A 84 10.41 -5.15 -6.48
C ASN A 84 9.35 -5.72 -5.52
N LEU A 85 9.47 -5.46 -4.22
CA LEU A 85 8.47 -5.89 -3.24
C LEU A 85 7.12 -5.20 -3.47
N ALA A 86 7.11 -3.91 -3.78
CA ALA A 86 5.91 -3.18 -4.14
C ALA A 86 5.33 -3.73 -5.46
N ASN A 87 6.13 -3.81 -6.52
CA ASN A 87 5.69 -4.33 -7.82
C ASN A 87 4.98 -5.70 -7.73
N GLU A 88 5.47 -6.60 -6.88
CA GLU A 88 4.80 -7.89 -6.67
C GLU A 88 3.52 -7.75 -5.81
N ALA A 89 3.46 -6.79 -4.91
CA ALA A 89 2.25 -6.53 -4.12
C ALA A 89 1.14 -5.92 -4.98
N GLU A 90 1.45 -4.96 -5.88
CA GLU A 90 0.48 -4.30 -6.76
C GLU A 90 -0.21 -5.29 -7.71
N LYS A 91 0.48 -6.34 -8.15
CA LYS A 91 -0.15 -7.43 -8.92
C LYS A 91 -1.27 -8.11 -8.13
N VAL A 92 -1.05 -8.34 -6.83
CA VAL A 92 -2.06 -8.94 -5.94
C VAL A 92 -3.20 -7.96 -5.70
N HIS A 93 -2.91 -6.69 -5.46
CA HIS A 93 -3.92 -5.64 -5.26
C HIS A 93 -4.84 -5.51 -6.47
N ALA A 94 -4.28 -5.44 -7.69
CA ALA A 94 -5.08 -5.40 -8.91
C ALA A 94 -6.05 -6.59 -9.02
N GLU A 95 -5.59 -7.82 -8.72
CA GLU A 95 -6.45 -8.99 -8.74
C GLU A 95 -7.55 -8.96 -7.66
N MET A 96 -7.25 -8.42 -6.48
CA MET A 96 -8.24 -8.26 -5.42
C MET A 96 -9.30 -7.23 -5.78
N PHE A 97 -8.93 -6.10 -6.37
CA PHE A 97 -9.90 -5.11 -6.88
C PHE A 97 -10.75 -5.67 -8.01
N LYS A 98 -10.19 -6.49 -8.91
CA LYS A 98 -10.97 -7.21 -9.95
C LYS A 98 -11.99 -8.16 -9.34
N LYS A 99 -11.63 -8.92 -8.30
CA LYS A 99 -12.57 -9.79 -7.57
C LYS A 99 -13.69 -8.98 -6.92
N ALA A 100 -13.35 -7.87 -6.26
CA ALA A 100 -14.34 -6.99 -5.64
C ALA A 100 -15.28 -6.35 -6.68
N LEU A 101 -14.77 -6.01 -7.86
CA LEU A 101 -15.57 -5.49 -8.98
C LEU A 101 -16.53 -6.56 -9.54
N ALA A 102 -16.08 -7.81 -9.60
CA ALA A 102 -16.90 -8.92 -10.12
C ALA A 102 -18.09 -9.28 -9.20
N ASP A 103 -17.94 -9.10 -7.88
CA ASP A 103 -19.01 -9.34 -6.89
C ASP A 103 -18.95 -8.31 -5.76
N PRO A 104 -19.45 -7.09 -5.99
CA PRO A 104 -19.43 -6.01 -4.98
C PRO A 104 -20.32 -6.29 -3.75
N ALA A 105 -21.25 -7.22 -3.85
CA ALA A 105 -22.15 -7.61 -2.78
C ALA A 105 -21.67 -8.80 -1.96
N LYS A 106 -20.51 -9.36 -2.30
CA LYS A 106 -19.92 -10.47 -1.56
C LYS A 106 -19.70 -10.10 -0.09
N THR A 107 -20.04 -11.02 0.80
CA THR A 107 -19.66 -10.89 2.22
C THR A 107 -18.13 -10.81 2.30
N PRO A 108 -17.58 -9.74 2.89
CA PRO A 108 -16.14 -9.57 2.89
C PRO A 108 -15.46 -10.69 3.69
N PRO A 109 -14.43 -11.35 3.13
CA PRO A 109 -13.57 -12.24 3.91
C PRO A 109 -12.76 -11.40 4.91
N LYS A 110 -12.12 -12.07 5.88
CA LYS A 110 -11.07 -11.41 6.65
C LYS A 110 -9.93 -11.02 5.71
N VAL A 111 -9.38 -9.83 5.92
CA VAL A 111 -8.30 -9.27 5.11
C VAL A 111 -7.11 -8.98 5.99
N TYR A 112 -5.93 -9.36 5.55
CA TYR A 112 -4.68 -9.21 6.28
C TYR A 112 -3.64 -8.47 5.45
N LEU A 113 -2.94 -7.53 6.08
CA LEU A 113 -1.90 -6.71 5.46
C LEU A 113 -0.52 -7.08 6.02
N CYS A 114 0.41 -7.43 5.15
CA CYS A 114 1.82 -7.59 5.51
C CYS A 114 2.49 -6.23 5.71
N LYS A 115 2.91 -5.91 6.92
CA LYS A 115 3.57 -4.63 7.25
C LYS A 115 4.98 -4.46 6.67
N VAL A 116 5.52 -5.47 6.01
CA VAL A 116 6.86 -5.43 5.41
C VAL A 116 6.82 -5.04 3.93
N CYS A 117 5.88 -5.61 3.15
CA CYS A 117 5.84 -5.41 1.70
C CYS A 117 4.49 -4.92 1.16
N GLY A 118 3.50 -4.73 2.00
CA GLY A 118 2.17 -4.31 1.54
C GLY A 118 1.30 -5.44 0.97
N HIS A 119 1.78 -6.70 0.92
CA HIS A 119 0.96 -7.82 0.44
C HIS A 119 -0.35 -7.94 1.22
N ILE A 120 -1.47 -8.00 0.51
CA ILE A 120 -2.80 -8.24 1.07
C ILE A 120 -3.18 -9.70 0.87
N HIS A 121 -3.75 -10.33 1.89
CA HIS A 121 -4.20 -11.73 1.85
C HIS A 121 -5.60 -11.86 2.43
N GLU A 122 -6.42 -12.73 1.83
CA GLU A 122 -7.80 -13.00 2.26
C GLU A 122 -7.88 -14.28 3.10
N GLU A 123 -8.90 -14.38 3.95
CA GLU A 123 -9.33 -15.54 4.75
C GLU A 123 -8.44 -15.86 5.95
N ASN A 124 -7.16 -16.10 5.79
CA ASN A 124 -6.24 -16.51 6.86
C ASN A 124 -4.85 -15.91 6.68
N ILE A 125 -4.11 -15.79 7.78
CA ILE A 125 -2.71 -15.33 7.72
C ILE A 125 -1.84 -16.47 7.19
N PRO A 126 -1.04 -16.27 6.12
CA PRO A 126 -0.11 -17.28 5.65
C PRO A 126 1.07 -17.45 6.61
N ASP A 127 1.61 -18.65 6.75
CA ASP A 127 2.78 -18.93 7.60
C ASP A 127 4.00 -18.09 7.21
N VAL A 128 4.16 -17.88 5.90
CA VAL A 128 5.23 -17.07 5.30
C VAL A 128 4.62 -16.20 4.21
N CYS A 129 4.96 -14.92 4.21
CA CYS A 129 4.52 -14.01 3.16
C CYS A 129 5.10 -14.43 1.81
N PRO A 130 4.25 -14.65 0.77
CA PRO A 130 4.71 -15.15 -0.53
C PRO A 130 5.60 -14.15 -1.29
N ILE A 131 5.56 -12.87 -0.93
CA ILE A 131 6.34 -11.82 -1.59
C ILE A 131 7.66 -11.59 -0.88
N CYS A 132 7.65 -11.27 0.42
CA CYS A 132 8.86 -10.85 1.14
C CYS A 132 9.52 -11.95 1.97
N GLY A 133 8.89 -13.11 2.12
CA GLY A 133 9.41 -14.23 2.93
C GLY A 133 9.30 -14.02 4.44
N SER A 134 8.67 -12.95 4.91
CA SER A 134 8.49 -12.70 6.35
C SER A 134 7.47 -13.67 6.96
N LYS A 135 7.67 -14.02 8.24
CA LYS A 135 6.76 -14.90 8.98
C LYS A 135 5.43 -14.22 9.30
N SER A 136 4.42 -15.00 9.64
CA SER A 136 3.03 -14.60 9.91
C SER A 136 2.87 -13.42 10.88
N HIS A 137 3.75 -13.25 11.86
CA HIS A 137 3.65 -12.19 12.88
C HIS A 137 3.74 -10.74 12.33
N VAL A 138 4.12 -10.57 11.06
CA VAL A 138 4.15 -9.24 10.42
C VAL A 138 2.80 -8.82 9.84
N TYR A 139 1.81 -9.74 9.82
CA TYR A 139 0.48 -9.43 9.32
C TYR A 139 -0.39 -8.79 10.40
N ILE A 140 -1.21 -7.85 9.96
CA ILE A 140 -2.29 -7.26 10.76
C ILE A 140 -3.62 -7.50 10.08
N GLU A 141 -4.67 -7.77 10.85
CA GLU A 141 -6.05 -7.83 10.34
C GLU A 141 -6.54 -6.41 10.05
N MET A 142 -7.17 -6.23 8.90
CA MET A 142 -7.78 -4.98 8.47
C MET A 142 -9.28 -5.03 8.77
N GLU A 143 -9.83 -3.94 9.32
CA GLU A 143 -11.27 -3.78 9.61
C GLU A 143 -12.07 -3.36 8.37
#